data_1d23961914cf1234e73720db38cf7a93
#
_entry.id   1d23961914cf1234e73720db38cf7a93
#
_cell.length_a   1.000
_cell.length_b   1.000
_cell.length_c   1.000
_cell.angle_alpha   90.00
_cell.angle_beta   90.00
_cell.angle_gamma   90.00
#
_symmetry.space_group_name_H-M   'P 1'
#
loop_
_entity.id
_entity.type
_entity.pdbx_description
1 polymer ?
#
loop_
_entity_poly.entity_id
_entity_poly.type
_entity_poly.pdbx_seq_one_letter_code
_entity_poly.pdbx_strand_id
1 'polypeptide(L)'
;MTREQVVEKLRECYDPEIPHVNIVDLGLVYDVRLDGKRVEVDMTLTARGCPMSQPMAREARMKIRELDGVEDATVNIVWDPPWTPDRLTEAGKKALGWTV
;
A
#
# COMPACT_ATOMS: atom_id res chain seq x y z
N MET A 1 -4.09 -10.94 14.85
CA MET A 1 -3.75 -10.06 13.70
C MET A 1 -3.08 -8.80 14.21
N THR A 2 -1.99 -8.40 13.60
CA THR A 2 -1.24 -7.22 13.97
C THR A 2 -1.10 -6.28 12.77
N ARG A 3 -0.76 -5.03 13.06
CA ARG A 3 -0.49 -4.04 12.01
C ARG A 3 0.65 -4.49 11.10
N GLU A 4 1.69 -5.09 11.67
CA GLU A 4 2.83 -5.62 10.91
C GLU A 4 2.40 -6.70 9.94
N GLN A 5 1.47 -7.57 10.33
CA GLN A 5 0.96 -8.61 9.44
C GLN A 5 0.21 -8.01 8.25
N VAL A 6 -0.54 -6.93 8.49
CA VAL A 6 -1.24 -6.23 7.41
C VAL A 6 -0.23 -5.59 6.46
N VAL A 7 0.80 -4.93 7.00
CA VAL A 7 1.84 -4.32 6.19
C VAL A 7 2.57 -5.35 5.35
N GLU A 8 2.89 -6.52 5.93
CA GLU A 8 3.56 -7.60 5.20
C GLU A 8 2.70 -8.10 4.03
N LYS A 9 1.39 -8.19 4.21
CA LYS A 9 0.50 -8.55 3.10
C LYS A 9 0.50 -7.49 2.01
N LEU A 10 0.55 -6.22 2.38
CA LEU A 10 0.59 -5.12 1.43
C LEU A 10 1.90 -5.10 0.63
N ARG A 11 2.98 -5.68 1.17
CA ARG A 11 4.23 -5.83 0.42
C ARG A 11 4.12 -6.79 -0.76
N GLU A 12 3.04 -7.55 -0.86
CA GLU A 12 2.76 -8.40 -2.01
C GLU A 12 2.06 -7.64 -3.16
N CYS A 13 1.74 -6.37 -2.95
CA CYS A 13 1.07 -5.53 -3.95
C CYS A 13 2.09 -4.62 -4.63
N TYR A 14 1.96 -4.45 -5.94
CA TYR A 14 2.88 -3.65 -6.76
C TYR A 14 2.09 -2.70 -7.65
N ASP A 15 2.64 -1.50 -7.85
CA ASP A 15 2.13 -0.57 -8.85
C ASP A 15 2.56 -1.08 -10.24
N PRO A 16 1.62 -1.24 -11.19
CA PRO A 16 1.99 -1.71 -12.53
C PRO A 16 3.00 -0.83 -13.25
N GLU A 17 3.05 0.45 -12.92
CA GLU A 17 4.01 1.38 -13.52
C GLU A 17 5.39 1.28 -12.88
N ILE A 18 5.47 0.75 -11.66
CA ILE A 18 6.74 0.58 -10.93
C ILE A 18 6.76 -0.84 -10.34
N PRO A 19 6.89 -1.87 -11.19
CA PRO A 19 6.72 -3.26 -10.73
C PRO A 19 7.88 -3.81 -9.92
N HIS A 20 8.95 -3.06 -9.76
CA HIS A 20 10.14 -3.51 -9.03
C HIS A 20 10.09 -3.23 -7.53
N VAL A 21 9.13 -2.43 -7.08
CA VAL A 21 9.01 -2.02 -5.68
C VAL A 21 7.56 -2.20 -5.24
N ASN A 22 7.36 -2.83 -4.08
CA ASN A 22 6.02 -2.99 -3.54
C ASN A 22 5.47 -1.66 -3.03
N ILE A 23 4.15 -1.59 -2.85
CA ILE A 23 3.47 -0.33 -2.49
C ILE A 23 3.90 0.21 -1.13
N VAL A 24 4.33 -0.65 -0.21
CA VAL A 24 4.79 -0.21 1.12
C VAL A 24 6.12 0.53 0.98
N ASP A 25 7.07 -0.04 0.25
CA ASP A 25 8.38 0.56 0.05
C ASP A 25 8.34 1.78 -0.87
N LEU A 26 7.32 1.88 -1.73
CA LEU A 26 7.05 3.09 -2.49
C LEU A 26 6.55 4.24 -1.61
N GLY A 27 6.12 3.94 -0.38
CA GLY A 27 5.55 4.95 0.50
C GLY A 27 4.10 5.29 0.15
N LEU A 28 3.39 4.38 -0.49
CA LEU A 28 2.00 4.60 -0.90
C LEU A 28 0.99 4.30 0.21
N VAL A 29 1.40 3.56 1.24
CA VAL A 29 0.53 3.23 2.38
C VAL A 29 0.73 4.30 3.45
N TYR A 30 -0.31 5.09 3.69
CA TYR A 30 -0.24 6.21 4.62
C TYR A 30 -0.66 5.87 6.04
N ASP A 31 -1.63 4.99 6.19
CA ASP A 31 -2.11 4.61 7.52
C ASP A 31 -2.75 3.23 7.48
N VAL A 32 -2.62 2.50 8.58
CA VAL A 32 -3.24 1.19 8.77
C VAL A 32 -3.92 1.21 10.13
N ARG A 33 -5.22 1.01 10.14
CA ARG A 33 -6.02 1.01 11.36
C ARG A 33 -6.68 -0.34 11.53
N LEU A 34 -6.63 -0.85 12.76
CA LEU A 34 -7.28 -2.10 13.14
C LEU A 34 -8.40 -1.80 14.12
N ASP A 35 -9.58 -2.35 13.86
CA ASP A 35 -10.73 -2.26 14.75
C ASP A 35 -11.35 -3.65 14.87
N GLY A 36 -10.97 -4.39 15.92
CA GLY A 36 -11.37 -5.78 16.06
C GLY A 36 -10.86 -6.61 14.88
N LYS A 37 -11.79 -7.18 14.12
CA LYS A 37 -11.48 -7.99 12.93
C LYS A 37 -11.59 -7.18 11.63
N ARG A 38 -11.76 -5.87 11.74
CA ARG A 38 -11.83 -4.97 10.59
C ARG A 38 -10.51 -4.25 10.41
N VAL A 39 -10.10 -4.11 9.16
CA VAL A 39 -8.87 -3.41 8.78
C VAL A 39 -9.24 -2.28 7.85
N GLU A 40 -8.70 -1.09 8.13
CA GLU A 40 -8.86 0.05 7.25
C GLU A 40 -7.48 0.58 6.88
N VAL A 41 -7.25 0.80 5.60
CA VAL A 41 -5.97 1.27 5.08
C VAL A 41 -6.22 2.51 4.23
N ASP A 42 -5.42 3.55 4.48
CA ASP A 42 -5.36 4.71 3.60
C ASP A 42 -4.11 4.58 2.75
N MET A 43 -4.28 4.64 1.44
CA MET A 43 -3.16 4.59 0.50
C MET A 43 -3.34 5.61 -0.59
N THR A 44 -2.26 5.91 -1.28
CA THR A 44 -2.27 6.81 -2.42
C THR A 44 -1.58 6.16 -3.62
N LEU A 45 -1.50 6.90 -4.70
CA LEU A 45 -0.85 6.48 -5.93
C LEU A 45 0.17 7.54 -6.34
N THR A 46 1.07 7.17 -7.25
CA THR A 46 2.13 8.08 -7.70
C THR A 46 1.62 9.24 -8.56
N ALA A 47 0.42 9.10 -9.13
CA ALA A 47 -0.18 10.16 -9.95
C ALA A 47 -1.68 10.21 -9.74
N ARG A 48 -2.23 11.43 -9.63
CA ARG A 48 -3.67 11.63 -9.58
C ARG A 48 -4.32 11.21 -10.89
N GLY A 49 -5.56 10.72 -10.77
CA GLY A 49 -6.32 10.30 -11.93
C GLY A 49 -5.82 9.02 -12.56
N CYS A 50 -4.96 8.30 -11.87
CA CYS A 50 -4.47 7.01 -12.35
C CYS A 50 -5.64 6.04 -12.54
N PRO A 51 -5.83 5.48 -13.74
CA PRO A 51 -6.94 4.53 -13.97
C PRO A 51 -6.75 3.22 -13.19
N MET A 52 -5.56 2.99 -12.64
CA MET A 52 -5.25 1.79 -11.85
C MET A 52 -5.62 1.92 -10.38
N SER A 53 -6.21 3.06 -9.95
CA SER A 53 -6.53 3.28 -8.54
C SER A 53 -7.50 2.22 -7.99
N GLN A 54 -8.57 1.92 -8.73
CA GLN A 54 -9.55 0.92 -8.29
C GLN A 54 -8.98 -0.51 -8.30
N PRO A 55 -8.30 -0.95 -9.36
CA PRO A 55 -7.66 -2.27 -9.35
C PRO A 55 -6.64 -2.42 -8.23
N MET A 56 -5.84 -1.41 -7.95
CA MET A 56 -4.84 -1.47 -6.88
C MET A 56 -5.47 -1.53 -5.50
N ALA A 57 -6.51 -0.74 -5.26
CA ALA A 57 -7.26 -0.79 -4.01
C ALA A 57 -7.90 -2.16 -3.81
N ARG A 58 -8.45 -2.73 -4.86
CA ARG A 58 -9.06 -4.06 -4.82
C ARG A 58 -8.02 -5.14 -4.51
N GLU A 59 -6.87 -5.09 -5.14
CA GLU A 59 -5.79 -6.04 -4.89
C GLU A 59 -5.32 -5.96 -3.43
N ALA A 60 -5.11 -4.75 -2.92
CA ALA A 60 -4.71 -4.54 -1.54
C ALA A 60 -5.75 -5.13 -0.58
N ARG A 61 -7.03 -4.86 -0.84
CA ARG A 61 -8.13 -5.40 -0.04
C ARG A 61 -8.14 -6.93 -0.05
N MET A 62 -7.98 -7.53 -1.20
CA MET A 62 -7.97 -8.99 -1.34
C MET A 62 -6.80 -9.61 -0.56
N LYS A 63 -5.62 -9.01 -0.64
CA LYS A 63 -4.45 -9.48 0.10
C LYS A 63 -4.65 -9.40 1.60
N ILE A 64 -5.21 -8.31 2.09
CA ILE A 64 -5.49 -8.16 3.52
C ILE A 64 -6.48 -9.23 3.98
N ARG A 65 -7.49 -9.52 3.18
CA ARG A 65 -8.51 -10.52 3.52
C ARG A 65 -7.98 -11.95 3.55
N GLU A 66 -6.80 -12.20 3.02
CA GLU A 66 -6.14 -13.51 3.14
C GLU A 66 -5.61 -13.77 4.54
N LEU A 67 -5.48 -12.74 5.37
CA LEU A 67 -5.02 -12.91 6.75
C LEU A 67 -6.11 -13.55 7.61
N ASP A 68 -5.69 -14.51 8.45
CA ASP A 68 -6.59 -15.11 9.43
C ASP A 68 -7.08 -14.06 10.41
N GLY A 69 -8.38 -14.08 10.68
CA GLY A 69 -9.00 -13.15 11.62
C GLY A 69 -9.52 -11.87 11.01
N VAL A 70 -9.34 -11.65 9.72
CA VAL A 70 -9.92 -10.47 9.04
C VAL A 70 -11.33 -10.81 8.57
N GLU A 71 -12.32 -10.07 9.08
CA GLU A 71 -13.71 -10.16 8.62
C GLU A 71 -13.97 -9.21 7.46
N ASP A 72 -13.39 -8.02 7.52
CA ASP A 72 -13.59 -7.01 6.49
C ASP A 72 -12.34 -6.15 6.34
N ALA A 73 -12.13 -5.69 5.13
CA ALA A 73 -11.03 -4.80 4.80
C ALA A 73 -11.55 -3.65 3.93
N THR A 74 -11.17 -2.43 4.30
CA THR A 74 -11.50 -1.23 3.55
C THR A 74 -10.19 -0.56 3.14
N VAL A 75 -10.07 -0.23 1.86
CA VAL A 75 -8.91 0.49 1.34
C VAL A 75 -9.41 1.79 0.74
N ASN A 76 -8.96 2.90 1.31
CA ASN A 76 -9.32 4.24 0.86
C ASN A 76 -8.16 4.81 0.05
N ILE A 77 -8.47 5.34 -1.13
CA ILE A 77 -7.49 6.07 -1.93
C ILE A 77 -7.58 7.54 -1.52
N VAL A 78 -6.47 8.07 -1.02
CA VAL A 78 -6.37 9.45 -0.55
C VAL A 78 -5.31 10.17 -1.38
N TRP A 79 -5.52 11.46 -1.63
CA TRP A 79 -4.65 12.26 -2.49
C TRP A 79 -3.92 13.36 -1.74
N ASP A 80 -4.16 13.46 -0.44
CA ASP A 80 -3.54 14.48 0.41
C ASP A 80 -2.96 13.81 1.67
N PRO A 81 -1.69 14.00 1.95
CA PRO A 81 -0.70 14.74 1.15
C PRO A 81 -0.34 13.98 -0.13
N PRO A 82 0.07 14.69 -1.21
CA PRO A 82 0.44 14.02 -2.46
C PRO A 82 1.71 13.19 -2.28
N TRP A 83 1.78 12.10 -3.01
CA TRP A 83 2.98 11.26 -2.99
C TRP A 83 4.15 11.98 -3.66
N THR A 84 5.34 11.83 -3.07
CA THR A 84 6.59 12.30 -3.64
C THR A 84 7.64 11.20 -3.50
N PRO A 85 8.72 11.24 -4.31
CA PRO A 85 9.80 10.25 -4.19
C PRO A 85 10.47 10.21 -2.81
N ASP A 86 10.34 11.28 -2.02
CA ASP A 86 10.89 11.32 -0.67
C ASP A 86 10.22 10.32 0.27
N ARG A 87 9.07 9.79 -0.12
CA ARG A 87 8.33 8.81 0.68
C ARG A 87 8.81 7.38 0.48
N LEU A 88 9.70 7.15 -0.48
CA LEU A 88 10.32 5.85 -0.67
C LEU A 88 11.10 5.44 0.58
N THR A 89 10.98 4.18 0.98
CA THR A 89 11.86 3.62 2.00
C THR A 89 13.26 3.45 1.42
N GLU A 90 14.25 3.20 2.28
CA GLU A 90 15.60 2.90 1.80
C GLU A 90 15.63 1.67 0.90
N ALA A 91 14.85 0.64 1.25
CA ALA A 91 14.72 -0.55 0.42
C ALA A 91 14.13 -0.22 -0.94
N GLY A 92 13.12 0.65 -0.99
CA GLY A 92 12.51 1.10 -2.23
C GLY A 92 13.48 1.87 -3.11
N LYS A 93 14.25 2.77 -2.50
CA LYS A 93 15.28 3.54 -3.22
C LYS A 93 16.35 2.64 -3.81
N LYS A 94 16.81 1.65 -3.05
CA LYS A 94 17.80 0.67 -3.52
C LYS A 94 17.27 -0.15 -4.69
N ALA A 95 16.03 -0.60 -4.60
CA ALA A 95 15.41 -1.40 -5.64
C ALA A 95 15.29 -0.63 -6.96
N LEU A 96 15.11 0.69 -6.90
CA LEU A 96 15.05 1.56 -8.07
C LEU A 96 16.42 2.05 -8.53
N GLY A 97 17.49 1.69 -7.81
CA GLY A 97 18.83 2.15 -8.13
C GLY A 97 19.10 3.61 -7.73
N TRP A 98 18.26 4.16 -6.87
CA TRP A 98 18.42 5.53 -6.37
C TRP A 98 19.36 5.50 -5.17
N THR A 99 20.65 5.59 -5.45
CA THR A 99 21.64 5.67 -4.37
C THR A 99 21.82 7.11 -3.94
N VAL A 100 21.89 7.28 -2.64
CA VAL A 100 22.19 8.59 -2.05
C VAL A 100 23.68 8.65 -1.73
#